data_b09328c212129dbf2e04d1bae445af32
#
_entry.id   b09328c212129dbf2e04d1bae445af32
#
_cell.length_a   1.000
_cell.length_b   1.000
_cell.length_c   1.000
_cell.angle_alpha   90.00
_cell.angle_beta   90.00
_cell.angle_gamma   90.00
#
_symmetry.space_group_name_H-M   'P 1'
#
loop_
_entity.id
_entity.type
_entity.pdbx_description
1 polymer ?
#
loop_
_entity_poly.entity_id
_entity_poly.type
_entity_poly.pdbx_seq_one_letter_code
_entity_poly.pdbx_strand_id
1 'polypeptide(L)'
;LVGSEMCKETATVASNISILDAIIQVGFAPSKGQARQLITQGGISLNDTKISDTNYVLSDTDFKDGFAILKKGKKSYYKLQK
;
A
#
# COMPACT_ATOMS: atom_id res chain seq x y z
N LEU A 1 -12.75 -2.04 17.60
CA LEU A 1 -12.85 -2.77 16.39
C LEU A 1 -11.52 -3.27 15.89
N VAL A 2 -11.63 -4.30 15.15
CA VAL A 2 -10.48 -4.91 14.52
C VAL A 2 -9.64 -3.92 13.74
N GLY A 3 -10.27 -2.95 13.14
CA GLY A 3 -9.58 -1.97 12.34
C GLY A 3 -8.46 -1.26 13.07
N SER A 4 -8.64 -1.01 14.36
CA SER A 4 -7.62 -0.32 15.12
C SER A 4 -6.37 -1.17 15.29
N GLU A 5 -6.52 -2.48 15.23
CA GLU A 5 -5.37 -3.37 15.36
C GLU A 5 -4.69 -3.61 14.03
N MET A 6 -5.45 -3.58 12.95
CA MET A 6 -4.90 -3.84 11.63
C MET A 6 -4.15 -2.65 11.06
N CYS A 7 -4.58 -1.44 11.42
CA CYS A 7 -4.01 -0.23 10.85
C CYS A 7 -3.28 0.55 11.92
N LYS A 8 -2.26 -0.05 12.48
CA LYS A 8 -1.48 0.58 13.54
C LYS A 8 -0.70 1.78 13.04
N GLU A 9 -0.29 1.74 11.80
CA GLU A 9 0.57 2.76 11.24
C GLU A 9 -0.14 3.53 10.15
N THR A 10 0.14 4.80 10.07
CA THR A 10 -0.42 5.65 9.03
C THR A 10 0.72 6.43 8.39
N ALA A 11 0.77 6.42 7.07
CA ALA A 11 1.77 7.17 6.32
C ALA A 11 1.07 8.19 5.44
N THR A 12 1.59 9.40 5.42
CA THR A 12 1.08 10.45 4.54
C THR A 12 1.79 10.35 3.21
N VAL A 13 1.03 10.23 2.13
CA VAL A 13 1.59 10.08 0.79
C VAL A 13 0.88 11.02 -0.17
N ALA A 14 1.49 11.24 -1.32
CA ALA A 14 0.85 12.01 -2.37
C ALA A 14 -0.31 11.21 -2.98
N SER A 15 -1.32 11.90 -3.46
CA SER A 15 -2.50 11.22 -4.01
C SER A 15 -2.18 10.46 -5.30
N ASN A 16 -1.09 10.83 -5.97
CA ASN A 16 -0.70 10.14 -7.20
C ASN A 16 0.65 9.44 -7.06
N ILE A 17 0.89 8.88 -5.88
CA ILE A 17 2.13 8.15 -5.61
C ILE A 17 2.10 6.81 -6.33
N SER A 18 3.27 6.35 -6.79
CA SER A 18 3.35 5.03 -7.40
C SER A 18 3.27 3.95 -6.33
N ILE A 19 2.80 2.76 -6.72
CA ILE A 19 2.66 1.67 -5.76
C ILE A 19 4.02 1.29 -5.17
N LEU A 20 5.07 1.36 -5.98
CA LEU A 20 6.41 1.05 -5.49
C LEU A 20 6.84 2.04 -4.40
N ASP A 21 6.62 3.32 -4.65
CA ASP A 21 6.97 4.34 -3.68
C ASP A 21 6.16 4.19 -2.39
N ALA A 22 4.88 3.86 -2.53
CA ALA A 22 4.02 3.65 -1.37
C ALA A 22 4.55 2.49 -0.51
N ILE A 23 4.94 1.40 -1.15
CA ILE A 23 5.47 0.24 -0.44
C ILE A 23 6.74 0.60 0.32
N ILE A 24 7.62 1.36 -0.32
CA ILE A 24 8.86 1.77 0.32
C ILE A 24 8.59 2.74 1.46
N GLN A 25 7.68 3.65 1.25
CA GLN A 25 7.38 4.69 2.24
C GLN A 25 6.83 4.10 3.54
N VAL A 26 6.02 3.06 3.44
CA VAL A 26 5.48 2.41 4.63
C VAL A 26 6.47 1.43 5.25
N GLY A 27 7.58 1.14 4.56
CA GLY A 27 8.59 0.27 5.11
C GLY A 27 8.39 -1.20 4.80
N PHE A 28 7.49 -1.53 3.90
CA PHE A 28 7.28 -2.91 3.50
C PHE A 28 8.46 -3.47 2.71
N ALA A 29 9.20 -2.59 2.04
CA ALA A 29 10.35 -2.99 1.26
C ALA A 29 11.44 -1.92 1.38
N PRO A 30 12.72 -2.30 1.38
CA PRO A 30 13.81 -1.35 1.52
C PRO A 30 14.16 -0.64 0.21
N SER A 31 13.69 -1.16 -0.92
CA SER A 31 14.03 -0.60 -2.21
C SER A 31 12.94 -0.92 -3.22
N LYS A 32 13.02 -0.25 -4.37
CA LYS A 32 12.04 -0.47 -5.43
C LYS A 32 12.13 -1.89 -5.98
N GLY A 33 13.32 -2.46 -6.01
CA GLY A 33 13.49 -3.84 -6.47
C GLY A 33 12.73 -4.81 -5.59
N GLN A 34 12.84 -4.65 -4.28
CA GLN A 34 12.10 -5.49 -3.35
C GLN A 34 10.59 -5.24 -3.45
N ALA A 35 10.21 -3.98 -3.58
CA ALA A 35 8.80 -3.65 -3.73
C ALA A 35 8.22 -4.32 -4.98
N ARG A 36 8.96 -4.29 -6.07
CA ARG A 36 8.53 -4.92 -7.31
C ARG A 36 8.35 -6.42 -7.12
N GLN A 37 9.26 -7.05 -6.40
CA GLN A 37 9.14 -8.48 -6.14
C GLN A 37 7.88 -8.80 -5.36
N LEU A 38 7.55 -8.00 -4.37
CA LEU A 38 6.34 -8.22 -3.58
C LEU A 38 5.10 -8.18 -4.47
N ILE A 39 5.08 -7.25 -5.41
CA ILE A 39 3.95 -7.12 -6.32
C ILE A 39 3.89 -8.33 -7.26
N THR A 40 5.03 -8.73 -7.81
CA THR A 40 5.09 -9.85 -8.73
C THR A 40 4.66 -11.15 -8.05
N GLN A 41 4.98 -11.30 -6.78
CA GLN A 41 4.59 -12.47 -6.02
C GLN A 41 3.13 -12.43 -5.58
N GLY A 42 2.47 -11.30 -5.78
CA GLY A 42 1.10 -11.16 -5.38
C GLY A 42 0.94 -10.90 -3.89
N GLY A 43 1.97 -10.37 -3.24
CA GLY A 43 1.93 -10.12 -1.82
C GLY A 43 1.39 -8.74 -1.44
N ILE A 44 1.05 -7.92 -2.41
CA ILE A 44 0.59 -6.56 -2.16
C ILE A 44 -0.84 -6.40 -2.61
N SER A 45 -1.66 -5.83 -1.73
CA SER A 45 -3.04 -5.51 -2.04
C SER A 45 -3.33 -4.08 -1.61
N LEU A 46 -4.22 -3.42 -2.33
CA LEU A 46 -4.64 -2.07 -2.01
C LEU A 46 -6.16 -2.08 -1.91
N ASN A 47 -6.69 -1.70 -0.75
CA ASN A 47 -8.13 -1.71 -0.49
C ASN A 47 -8.76 -3.07 -0.83
N ASP A 48 -8.07 -4.15 -0.43
CA ASP A 48 -8.49 -5.54 -0.67
C ASP A 48 -8.44 -5.95 -2.14
N THR A 49 -7.81 -5.14 -2.98
CA THR A 49 -7.63 -5.47 -4.39
C THR A 49 -6.17 -5.85 -4.61
N LYS A 50 -5.94 -7.04 -5.10
CA LYS A 50 -4.58 -7.50 -5.35
C LYS A 50 -3.95 -6.68 -6.47
N ILE A 51 -2.76 -6.17 -6.20
CA ILE A 51 -2.01 -5.36 -7.16
C ILE A 51 -0.94 -6.26 -7.78
N SER A 52 -0.98 -6.37 -9.10
CA SER A 52 0.01 -7.15 -9.82
C SER A 52 0.77 -6.32 -10.85
N ASP A 53 0.47 -5.04 -10.91
CA ASP A 53 1.09 -4.12 -11.87
C ASP A 53 2.15 -3.29 -11.14
N THR A 54 3.43 -3.50 -11.50
CA THR A 54 4.52 -2.78 -10.86
C THR A 54 4.54 -1.29 -11.23
N ASN A 55 3.82 -0.92 -12.27
CA ASN A 55 3.73 0.47 -12.70
C ASN A 55 2.44 1.13 -12.25
N TYR A 56 1.71 0.48 -11.37
CA TYR A 56 0.47 1.04 -10.88
C TYR A 56 0.71 2.33 -10.11
N VAL A 57 -0.12 3.32 -10.37
CA VAL A 57 -0.06 4.60 -9.68
C VAL A 57 -1.38 4.82 -8.97
N LEU A 58 -1.32 5.12 -7.69
CA LEU A 58 -2.50 5.41 -6.91
C LEU A 58 -3.14 6.70 -7.40
N SER A 59 -4.45 6.79 -7.26
CA SER A 59 -5.19 7.99 -7.65
C SER A 59 -6.15 8.36 -6.53
N ASP A 60 -6.80 9.51 -6.69
CA ASP A 60 -7.76 9.95 -5.68
C ASP A 60 -8.85 8.93 -5.44
N THR A 61 -9.21 8.17 -6.47
CA THR A 61 -10.24 7.15 -6.33
C THR A 61 -9.81 6.00 -5.43
N ASP A 62 -8.51 5.81 -5.24
CA ASP A 62 -7.99 4.79 -4.34
C ASP A 62 -8.02 5.25 -2.88
N PHE A 63 -8.15 6.53 -2.67
CA PHE A 63 -8.18 7.11 -1.32
C PHE A 63 -9.61 7.42 -0.91
N LYS A 64 -10.32 6.38 -0.49
CA LYS A 64 -11.69 6.55 -0.03
C LYS A 64 -11.66 7.24 1.33
N ASP A 65 -12.46 8.28 1.47
CA ASP A 65 -12.50 9.05 2.71
C ASP A 65 -11.14 9.62 3.08
N GLY A 66 -10.27 9.81 2.08
CA GLY A 66 -8.97 10.41 2.30
C GLY A 66 -7.88 9.44 2.67
N PHE A 67 -8.14 8.14 2.63
CA PHE A 67 -7.12 7.16 2.95
C PHE A 67 -7.29 5.89 2.12
N ALA A 68 -6.23 5.12 2.05
CA ALA A 68 -6.21 3.82 1.39
C ALA A 68 -5.50 2.83 2.29
N ILE A 69 -5.88 1.56 2.20
CA ILE A 69 -5.26 0.52 3.00
C ILE A 69 -4.32 -0.28 2.12
N LEU A 70 -3.05 -0.24 2.45
CA LEU A 70 -2.02 -1.02 1.77
C LEU A 70 -1.72 -2.26 2.59
N LYS A 71 -1.82 -3.41 1.97
CA LYS A 71 -1.68 -4.68 2.67
C LYS A 71 -0.52 -5.47 2.08
N LYS A 72 0.30 -6.02 2.96
CA LYS A 72 1.39 -6.91 2.58
C LYS A 72 1.13 -8.28 3.18
N GLY A 73 0.94 -9.28 2.33
CA GLY A 73 0.63 -10.61 2.79
C GLY A 73 -0.73 -10.65 3.45
N LYS A 74 -0.84 -11.38 4.55
CA LYS A 74 -2.11 -11.56 5.23
C LYS A 74 -2.22 -10.83 6.56
N LYS A 75 -1.10 -10.32 7.06
CA LYS A 75 -1.06 -9.77 8.41
C LYS A 75 -0.62 -8.32 8.47
N SER A 76 0.07 -7.84 7.47
CA SER A 76 0.65 -6.50 7.51
C SER A 76 -0.25 -5.51 6.79
N TYR A 77 -0.70 -4.53 7.52
CA TYR A 77 -1.58 -3.48 6.99
C TYR A 77 -0.96 -2.14 7.27
N TYR A 78 -1.17 -1.20 6.38
CA TYR A 78 -0.68 0.15 6.54
C TYR A 78 -1.69 1.11 5.93
N LYS A 79 -2.03 2.15 6.67
CA LYS A 79 -2.99 3.14 6.19
C LYS A 79 -2.23 4.25 5.47
N LEU A 80 -2.59 4.49 4.23
CA LEU A 80 -2.03 5.59 3.45
C LEU A 80 -2.99 6.75 3.50
N GLN A 81 -2.49 7.93 3.79
CA GLN A 81 -3.31 9.12 3.93
C GLN A 81 -2.77 10.20 3.01
N LYS A 82 -3.67 10.90 2.34
CA LYS A 82 -3.27 12.01 1.49
C LYS A 82 -2.79 13.20 2.28
#